data_18c2615ba62970b17e736d04714db55e
#
_entry.id   18c2615ba62970b17e736d04714db55e
#
_cell.length_a   1.000
_cell.length_b   1.000
_cell.length_c   1.000
_cell.angle_alpha   90.00
_cell.angle_beta   90.00
_cell.angle_gamma   90.00
#
_symmetry.space_group_name_H-M   'P 1'
#
loop_
_entity.id
_entity.type
_entity.pdbx_description
1 polymer ?
#
loop_
_entity_poly.entity_id
_entity_poly.type
_entity_poly.pdbx_seq_one_letter_code
_entity_poly.pdbx_strand_id
1 'polypeptide(L)'
;RNARDSISLGRLALSPYSSRAMNQVKRRLIFERLRAANPAPRTELHFTSPFELLVAVILSAQATDKGVNKATASLFTVANTPAAMLALGEEGLKEHIRTLGLFNAKAANIIKACALLVEHHGSEVPHDRAALEALPGVGRKTANVILNTAFGEPTLAVDTHIFRVANRTGLAIGKNPLEVEQKLIRFVPKEFLWDAHHWLILHGRYVCVARRPRCWECLIQDLCDYREKTASQYKGSV
;
A
#
# COMPACT_ATOMS: atom_id res chain seq x y z
N ARG A 1 -50.42 -38.09 13.83
CA ARG A 1 -49.20 -37.72 14.59
C ARG A 1 -48.44 -36.74 13.72
N ASN A 2 -48.53 -35.44 14.07
CA ASN A 2 -47.96 -34.32 13.35
C ASN A 2 -46.49 -34.20 13.71
N ALA A 3 -45.61 -34.24 12.71
CA ALA A 3 -44.25 -33.73 12.81
C ALA A 3 -44.24 -32.30 12.21
N ARG A 4 -43.97 -31.29 13.03
CA ARG A 4 -43.77 -29.93 12.59
C ARG A 4 -42.29 -29.77 12.27
N ASP A 5 -41.97 -29.67 11.00
CA ASP A 5 -40.65 -29.25 10.55
C ASP A 5 -40.48 -27.73 10.76
N SER A 6 -39.69 -27.38 11.75
CA SER A 6 -39.25 -26.01 11.97
C SER A 6 -38.09 -25.65 11.01
N ILE A 7 -38.44 -24.98 9.93
CA ILE A 7 -37.44 -24.38 9.02
C ILE A 7 -36.80 -23.20 9.77
N SER A 8 -35.56 -23.41 10.19
CA SER A 8 -34.70 -22.35 10.73
C SER A 8 -34.29 -21.42 9.56
N LEU A 9 -34.91 -20.26 9.51
CA LEU A 9 -34.47 -19.17 8.60
C LEU A 9 -33.13 -18.65 9.11
N GLY A 10 -32.04 -19.16 8.50
CA GLY A 10 -30.72 -18.61 8.68
C GLY A 10 -30.72 -17.13 8.30
N ARG A 11 -30.41 -16.25 9.26
CA ARG A 11 -30.15 -14.82 9.00
C ARG A 11 -29.00 -14.71 8.02
N LEU A 12 -29.31 -14.44 6.76
CA LEU A 12 -28.33 -13.95 5.78
C LEU A 12 -27.76 -12.65 6.36
N ALA A 13 -26.51 -12.70 6.82
CA ALA A 13 -25.77 -11.51 7.21
C ALA A 13 -25.66 -10.59 5.98
N LEU A 14 -26.43 -9.50 5.99
CA LEU A 14 -26.35 -8.46 4.97
C LEU A 14 -24.92 -7.95 4.95
N SER A 15 -24.26 -8.03 3.78
CA SER A 15 -22.94 -7.41 3.58
C SER A 15 -22.99 -5.95 4.04
N PRO A 16 -22.02 -5.47 4.84
CA PRO A 16 -21.99 -4.08 5.32
C PRO A 16 -21.76 -3.08 4.19
N TYR A 17 -21.61 -3.55 2.96
CA TYR A 17 -21.35 -2.75 1.77
C TYR A 17 -22.61 -2.64 0.90
N SER A 18 -22.87 -1.43 0.38
CA SER A 18 -23.95 -1.21 -0.58
C SER A 18 -23.69 -2.04 -1.85
N SER A 19 -24.69 -2.77 -2.32
CA SER A 19 -24.61 -3.55 -3.58
C SER A 19 -24.54 -2.64 -4.85
N ARG A 20 -24.75 -1.34 -4.70
CA ARG A 20 -24.74 -0.40 -5.83
C ARG A 20 -23.34 0.17 -6.01
N ALA A 21 -22.72 -0.11 -7.17
CA ALA A 21 -21.41 0.46 -7.51
C ALA A 21 -21.44 1.99 -7.43
N MET A 22 -20.42 2.58 -6.79
CA MET A 22 -20.25 4.02 -6.72
C MET A 22 -20.20 4.62 -8.13
N ASN A 23 -20.93 5.71 -8.36
CA ASN A 23 -20.94 6.38 -9.66
C ASN A 23 -19.66 7.19 -9.91
N GLN A 24 -19.42 7.56 -11.17
CA GLN A 24 -18.22 8.29 -11.57
C GLN A 24 -18.11 9.69 -10.95
N VAL A 25 -19.22 10.38 -10.74
CA VAL A 25 -19.23 11.72 -10.13
C VAL A 25 -18.72 11.66 -8.70
N LYS A 26 -19.22 10.72 -7.90
CA LYS A 26 -18.71 10.50 -6.53
C LYS A 26 -17.22 10.15 -6.50
N ARG A 27 -16.77 9.28 -7.41
CA ARG A 27 -15.35 8.93 -7.50
C ARG A 27 -14.49 10.14 -7.78
N ARG A 28 -14.87 10.96 -8.76
CA ARG A 28 -14.19 12.21 -9.10
C ARG A 28 -14.10 13.14 -7.90
N LEU A 29 -15.20 13.42 -7.23
CA LEU A 29 -15.25 14.28 -6.04
C LEU A 29 -14.36 13.78 -4.91
N ILE A 30 -14.27 12.46 -4.70
CA ILE A 30 -13.36 11.87 -3.70
C ILE A 30 -11.92 12.27 -4.01
N PHE A 31 -11.45 12.06 -5.24
CA PHE A 31 -10.07 12.36 -5.61
C PHE A 31 -9.79 13.86 -5.70
N GLU A 32 -10.74 14.69 -6.10
CA GLU A 32 -10.65 16.16 -6.06
C GLU A 32 -10.42 16.66 -4.63
N ARG A 33 -11.16 16.13 -3.65
CA ARG A 33 -10.98 16.47 -2.23
C ARG A 33 -9.66 15.98 -1.67
N LEU A 34 -9.24 14.75 -2.03
CA LEU A 34 -7.95 14.21 -1.63
C LEU A 34 -6.80 15.05 -2.18
N ARG A 35 -6.88 15.45 -3.46
CA ARG A 35 -5.92 16.34 -4.12
C ARG A 35 -5.89 17.72 -3.49
N ALA A 36 -7.07 18.31 -3.21
CA ALA A 36 -7.15 19.62 -2.57
C ALA A 36 -6.51 19.63 -1.17
N ALA A 37 -6.67 18.54 -0.40
CA ALA A 37 -6.08 18.42 0.94
C ALA A 37 -4.59 18.07 0.91
N ASN A 38 -4.10 17.37 -0.11
CA ASN A 38 -2.69 17.01 -0.29
C ASN A 38 -2.34 17.01 -1.77
N PRO A 39 -1.92 18.15 -2.35
CA PRO A 39 -1.66 18.26 -3.80
C PRO A 39 -0.46 17.46 -4.31
N ALA A 40 0.49 17.10 -3.43
CA ALA A 40 1.70 16.37 -3.77
C ALA A 40 1.93 15.23 -2.76
N PRO A 41 1.12 14.17 -2.81
CA PRO A 41 1.24 13.07 -1.89
C PRO A 41 2.51 12.26 -2.18
N ARG A 42 3.21 11.83 -1.13
CA ARG A 42 4.46 11.09 -1.25
C ARG A 42 4.50 9.89 -0.32
N THR A 43 5.36 8.94 -0.63
CA THR A 43 5.71 7.87 0.30
C THR A 43 6.41 8.44 1.54
N GLU A 44 6.28 7.75 2.66
CA GLU A 44 6.98 8.09 3.91
C GLU A 44 8.37 7.44 4.01
N LEU A 45 8.74 6.60 3.03
CA LEU A 45 10.09 6.05 2.92
C LEU A 45 11.07 7.09 2.39
N HIS A 46 12.29 7.12 2.96
CA HIS A 46 13.37 8.01 2.55
C HIS A 46 14.28 7.27 1.57
N PHE A 47 14.51 7.86 0.41
CA PHE A 47 15.38 7.36 -0.65
C PHE A 47 15.80 8.50 -1.57
N THR A 48 16.92 8.32 -2.28
CA THR A 48 17.46 9.26 -3.27
C THR A 48 17.56 8.66 -4.67
N SER A 49 17.42 7.32 -4.79
CA SER A 49 17.50 6.62 -6.07
C SER A 49 16.44 5.50 -6.17
N PRO A 50 16.13 5.01 -7.39
CA PRO A 50 15.29 3.83 -7.57
C PRO A 50 15.81 2.59 -6.82
N PHE A 51 17.14 2.42 -6.73
CA PHE A 51 17.74 1.31 -5.99
C PHE A 51 17.49 1.43 -4.48
N GLU A 52 17.70 2.59 -3.90
CA GLU A 52 17.41 2.84 -2.48
C GLU A 52 15.92 2.60 -2.19
N LEU A 53 15.02 3.04 -3.09
CA LEU A 53 13.59 2.75 -2.97
C LEU A 53 13.32 1.25 -3.00
N LEU A 54 13.90 0.50 -3.93
CA LEU A 54 13.75 -0.95 -4.04
C LEU A 54 14.14 -1.64 -2.72
N VAL A 55 15.31 -1.31 -2.18
CA VAL A 55 15.79 -1.84 -0.89
C VAL A 55 14.84 -1.47 0.24
N ALA A 56 14.44 -0.19 0.34
CA ALA A 56 13.53 0.27 1.39
C ALA A 56 12.16 -0.42 1.33
N VAL A 57 11.62 -0.66 0.12
CA VAL A 57 10.32 -1.36 -0.03
C VAL A 57 10.45 -2.85 0.30
N ILE A 58 11.54 -3.54 -0.05
CA ILE A 58 11.80 -4.92 0.39
C ILE A 58 11.87 -4.97 1.93
N LEU A 59 12.56 -4.02 2.54
CA LEU A 59 12.68 -3.92 3.99
C LEU A 59 11.35 -3.58 4.69
N SER A 60 10.40 -2.92 4.02
CA SER A 60 9.11 -2.53 4.60
C SER A 60 8.14 -3.69 4.83
N ALA A 61 8.41 -4.87 4.29
CA ALA A 61 7.61 -6.06 4.55
C ALA A 61 7.53 -6.35 6.06
N GLN A 62 6.34 -6.27 6.65
CA GLN A 62 6.08 -6.44 8.10
C GLN A 62 6.96 -5.52 8.99
N ALA A 63 7.29 -4.32 8.51
CA ALA A 63 8.00 -3.31 9.27
C ALA A 63 7.32 -1.93 9.10
N THR A 64 7.56 -1.01 10.03
CA THR A 64 7.08 0.36 9.92
C THR A 64 8.04 1.20 9.07
N ASP A 65 7.52 2.17 8.32
CA ASP A 65 8.36 3.07 7.52
C ASP A 65 9.40 3.81 8.39
N LYS A 66 9.03 4.21 9.61
CA LYS A 66 9.96 4.79 10.60
C LYS A 66 11.12 3.86 10.94
N GLY A 67 10.82 2.56 11.14
CA GLY A 67 11.85 1.55 11.43
C GLY A 67 12.77 1.34 10.22
N VAL A 68 12.19 1.26 9.02
CA VAL A 68 12.96 1.15 7.77
C VAL A 68 13.85 2.37 7.57
N ASN A 69 13.31 3.59 7.66
CA ASN A 69 14.08 4.81 7.51
C ASN A 69 15.25 4.91 8.49
N LYS A 70 15.06 4.46 9.74
CA LYS A 70 16.14 4.41 10.74
C LYS A 70 17.24 3.44 10.32
N ALA A 71 16.90 2.26 9.81
CA ALA A 71 17.87 1.25 9.37
C ALA A 71 18.59 1.68 8.09
N THR A 72 17.86 2.23 7.12
CA THR A 72 18.43 2.64 5.83
C THR A 72 19.27 3.91 5.92
N ALA A 73 19.05 4.79 6.90
CA ALA A 73 19.84 5.99 7.09
C ALA A 73 21.34 5.73 7.22
N SER A 74 21.74 4.68 7.96
CA SER A 74 23.14 4.28 8.04
C SER A 74 23.58 3.36 6.90
N LEU A 75 22.68 2.52 6.39
CA LEU A 75 22.97 1.59 5.30
C LEU A 75 23.33 2.33 4.02
N PHE A 76 22.54 3.33 3.61
CA PHE A 76 22.73 4.04 2.34
C PHE A 76 23.93 4.96 2.33
N THR A 77 24.54 5.28 3.49
CA THR A 77 25.82 5.99 3.51
C THR A 77 27.00 5.12 3.08
N VAL A 78 26.87 3.79 3.15
CA VAL A 78 27.95 2.84 2.82
C VAL A 78 27.62 1.95 1.62
N ALA A 79 26.34 1.70 1.34
CA ALA A 79 25.91 0.78 0.29
C ALA A 79 24.62 1.26 -0.38
N ASN A 80 24.70 2.25 -1.25
CA ASN A 80 23.57 2.84 -1.97
C ASN A 80 23.49 2.44 -3.46
N THR A 81 24.29 1.45 -3.88
CA THR A 81 24.26 0.84 -5.21
C THR A 81 24.26 -0.68 -5.12
N PRO A 82 23.79 -1.42 -6.15
CA PRO A 82 23.86 -2.88 -6.16
C PRO A 82 25.26 -3.43 -5.91
N ALA A 83 26.28 -2.84 -6.57
CA ALA A 83 27.67 -3.26 -6.41
C ALA A 83 28.20 -3.01 -4.99
N ALA A 84 27.93 -1.85 -4.40
CA ALA A 84 28.32 -1.53 -3.02
C ALA A 84 27.60 -2.46 -2.01
N MET A 85 26.33 -2.81 -2.27
CA MET A 85 25.58 -3.74 -1.42
C MET A 85 26.16 -5.15 -1.48
N LEU A 86 26.58 -5.61 -2.66
CA LEU A 86 27.29 -6.89 -2.80
C LEU A 86 28.65 -6.88 -2.10
N ALA A 87 29.41 -5.79 -2.20
CA ALA A 87 30.68 -5.63 -1.51
C ALA A 87 30.53 -5.62 0.03
N LEU A 88 29.44 -5.02 0.55
CA LEU A 88 29.09 -5.06 1.98
C LEU A 88 28.79 -6.49 2.44
N GLY A 89 28.20 -7.30 1.57
CA GLY A 89 27.83 -8.69 1.82
C GLY A 89 26.60 -8.85 2.75
N GLU A 90 26.15 -10.11 2.85
CA GLU A 90 24.93 -10.42 3.60
C GLU A 90 25.09 -10.11 5.11
N GLU A 91 26.24 -10.46 5.70
CA GLU A 91 26.47 -10.22 7.13
C GLU A 91 26.59 -8.73 7.44
N GLY A 92 27.31 -7.95 6.60
CA GLY A 92 27.36 -6.50 6.76
C GLY A 92 25.99 -5.84 6.64
N LEU A 93 25.15 -6.29 5.70
CA LEU A 93 23.78 -5.81 5.56
C LEU A 93 22.94 -6.13 6.81
N LYS A 94 23.07 -7.35 7.38
CA LYS A 94 22.34 -7.75 8.59
C LYS A 94 22.62 -6.82 9.78
N GLU A 95 23.85 -6.35 9.94
CA GLU A 95 24.22 -5.42 11.01
C GLU A 95 23.39 -4.11 10.97
N HIS A 96 23.09 -3.59 9.78
CA HIS A 96 22.29 -2.39 9.62
C HIS A 96 20.80 -2.62 9.84
N ILE A 97 20.28 -3.81 9.48
CA ILE A 97 18.83 -4.08 9.45
C ILE A 97 18.33 -5.01 10.56
N ARG A 98 19.17 -5.44 11.51
CA ARG A 98 18.84 -6.40 12.57
C ARG A 98 17.64 -6.00 13.46
N THR A 99 17.29 -4.72 13.50
CA THR A 99 16.13 -4.22 14.23
C THR A 99 14.80 -4.45 13.51
N LEU A 100 14.85 -4.87 12.24
CA LEU A 100 13.66 -5.13 11.43
C LEU A 100 13.26 -6.61 11.52
N GLY A 101 11.95 -6.86 11.56
CA GLY A 101 11.45 -8.25 11.49
C GLY A 101 11.90 -8.95 10.20
N LEU A 102 12.16 -10.26 10.30
CA LEU A 102 12.58 -11.10 9.15
C LEU A 102 13.91 -10.66 8.50
N PHE A 103 14.78 -9.99 9.23
CA PHE A 103 16.00 -9.38 8.69
C PHE A 103 16.92 -10.37 7.96
N ASN A 104 17.03 -11.63 8.41
CA ASN A 104 17.82 -12.65 7.71
C ASN A 104 17.32 -12.92 6.29
N ALA A 105 16.02 -13.18 6.15
CA ALA A 105 15.41 -13.43 4.83
C ALA A 105 15.46 -12.17 3.92
N LYS A 106 15.28 -10.99 4.51
CA LYS A 106 15.40 -9.72 3.80
C LYS A 106 16.82 -9.50 3.31
N ALA A 107 17.84 -9.72 4.14
CA ALA A 107 19.24 -9.60 3.74
C ALA A 107 19.58 -10.54 2.58
N ALA A 108 19.26 -11.82 2.72
CA ALA A 108 19.49 -12.81 1.66
C ALA A 108 18.79 -12.43 0.34
N ASN A 109 17.54 -11.94 0.39
CA ASN A 109 16.81 -11.51 -0.79
C ASN A 109 17.44 -10.28 -1.45
N ILE A 110 17.84 -9.27 -0.66
CA ILE A 110 18.47 -8.05 -1.18
C ILE A 110 19.80 -8.38 -1.86
N ILE A 111 20.66 -9.21 -1.25
CA ILE A 111 21.93 -9.60 -1.86
C ILE A 111 21.72 -10.35 -3.16
N LYS A 112 20.77 -11.29 -3.21
CA LYS A 112 20.42 -12.01 -4.45
C LYS A 112 19.84 -11.08 -5.51
N ALA A 113 18.98 -10.13 -5.12
CA ALA A 113 18.46 -9.11 -6.03
C ALA A 113 19.58 -8.23 -6.60
N CYS A 114 20.52 -7.80 -5.77
CA CYS A 114 21.68 -7.04 -6.22
C CYS A 114 22.54 -7.82 -7.24
N ALA A 115 22.76 -9.12 -7.02
CA ALA A 115 23.49 -9.97 -7.98
C ALA A 115 22.79 -9.98 -9.34
N LEU A 116 21.47 -10.19 -9.38
CA LEU A 116 20.69 -10.16 -10.61
C LEU A 116 20.69 -8.79 -11.30
N LEU A 117 20.63 -7.69 -10.50
CA LEU A 117 20.72 -6.34 -11.07
C LEU A 117 22.06 -6.09 -11.74
N VAL A 118 23.15 -6.53 -11.14
CA VAL A 118 24.50 -6.40 -11.73
C VAL A 118 24.64 -7.28 -12.99
N GLU A 119 24.18 -8.52 -12.92
CA GLU A 119 24.35 -9.51 -13.98
C GLU A 119 23.46 -9.24 -15.21
N HIS A 120 22.19 -8.85 -14.98
CA HIS A 120 21.20 -8.81 -16.04
C HIS A 120 20.63 -7.42 -16.35
N HIS A 121 20.88 -6.42 -15.49
CA HIS A 121 20.25 -5.10 -15.60
C HIS A 121 21.23 -3.92 -15.53
N GLY A 122 22.55 -4.18 -15.74
CA GLY A 122 23.57 -3.12 -15.76
C GLY A 122 23.64 -2.32 -14.45
N SER A 123 23.32 -2.95 -13.31
CA SER A 123 23.21 -2.30 -11.98
C SER A 123 22.06 -1.30 -11.83
N GLU A 124 21.10 -1.28 -12.75
CA GLU A 124 19.93 -0.42 -12.70
C GLU A 124 18.67 -1.20 -12.28
N VAL A 125 17.73 -0.51 -11.66
CA VAL A 125 16.41 -1.09 -11.33
C VAL A 125 15.58 -1.15 -12.61
N PRO A 126 15.08 -2.33 -13.04
CA PRO A 126 14.34 -2.45 -14.28
C PRO A 126 13.00 -1.70 -14.24
N HIS A 127 12.65 -1.03 -15.34
CA HIS A 127 11.37 -0.34 -15.55
C HIS A 127 10.36 -1.28 -16.22
N ASP A 128 10.31 -2.52 -15.75
CA ASP A 128 9.39 -3.55 -16.25
C ASP A 128 8.88 -4.39 -15.09
N ARG A 129 7.57 -4.66 -15.06
CA ARG A 129 6.94 -5.40 -13.98
C ARG A 129 7.46 -6.83 -13.86
N ALA A 130 7.58 -7.54 -14.97
CA ALA A 130 7.99 -8.93 -14.96
C ALA A 130 9.44 -9.06 -14.49
N ALA A 131 10.32 -8.17 -14.96
CA ALA A 131 11.70 -8.09 -14.50
C ALA A 131 11.80 -7.73 -13.01
N LEU A 132 10.97 -6.82 -12.51
CA LEU A 132 10.91 -6.50 -11.07
C LEU A 132 10.43 -7.70 -10.25
N GLU A 133 9.36 -8.39 -10.68
CA GLU A 133 8.80 -9.54 -9.96
C GLU A 133 9.75 -10.77 -10.00
N ALA A 134 10.71 -10.82 -10.93
CA ALA A 134 11.75 -11.84 -10.96
C ALA A 134 12.85 -11.62 -9.89
N LEU A 135 12.95 -10.42 -9.31
CA LEU A 135 13.91 -10.14 -8.25
C LEU A 135 13.48 -10.76 -6.92
N PRO A 136 14.38 -11.44 -6.19
CA PRO A 136 14.10 -12.00 -4.87
C PRO A 136 13.57 -10.96 -3.88
N GLY A 137 12.46 -11.26 -3.22
CA GLY A 137 11.80 -10.35 -2.28
C GLY A 137 10.87 -9.32 -2.94
N VAL A 138 10.73 -9.33 -4.26
CA VAL A 138 9.84 -8.45 -5.01
C VAL A 138 8.65 -9.22 -5.53
N GLY A 139 7.49 -9.00 -4.93
CA GLY A 139 6.22 -9.47 -5.45
C GLY A 139 5.47 -8.36 -6.17
N ARG A 140 4.29 -8.67 -6.73
CA ARG A 140 3.42 -7.73 -7.47
C ARG A 140 3.21 -6.38 -6.76
N LYS A 141 2.95 -6.41 -5.45
CA LYS A 141 2.77 -5.19 -4.66
C LYS A 141 4.04 -4.33 -4.68
N THR A 142 5.20 -4.92 -4.43
CA THR A 142 6.49 -4.23 -4.43
C THR A 142 6.80 -3.66 -5.81
N ALA A 143 6.63 -4.45 -6.87
CA ALA A 143 6.80 -3.99 -8.24
C ALA A 143 5.90 -2.78 -8.57
N ASN A 144 4.62 -2.81 -8.18
CA ASN A 144 3.72 -1.68 -8.36
C ASN A 144 4.16 -0.42 -7.60
N VAL A 145 4.70 -0.54 -6.37
CA VAL A 145 5.23 0.60 -5.62
C VAL A 145 6.43 1.20 -6.36
N ILE A 146 7.36 0.37 -6.84
CA ILE A 146 8.56 0.84 -7.56
C ILE A 146 8.14 1.55 -8.86
N LEU A 147 7.29 0.92 -9.67
CA LEU A 147 6.81 1.50 -10.93
C LEU A 147 6.10 2.84 -10.71
N ASN A 148 5.26 2.94 -9.69
CA ASN A 148 4.58 4.19 -9.38
C ASN A 148 5.54 5.26 -8.85
N THR A 149 6.32 4.92 -7.82
CA THR A 149 7.08 5.92 -7.05
C THR A 149 8.38 6.34 -7.72
N ALA A 150 9.12 5.40 -8.34
CA ALA A 150 10.39 5.71 -8.98
C ALA A 150 10.23 6.09 -10.45
N PHE A 151 9.27 5.48 -11.15
CA PHE A 151 9.14 5.65 -12.60
C PHE A 151 7.87 6.40 -13.03
N GLY A 152 7.04 6.79 -12.08
CA GLY A 152 5.84 7.57 -12.38
C GLY A 152 4.76 6.84 -13.14
N GLU A 153 4.71 5.52 -13.07
CA GLU A 153 3.64 4.77 -13.70
C GLU A 153 2.34 4.80 -12.88
N PRO A 154 1.19 4.84 -13.54
CA PRO A 154 -0.11 4.90 -12.87
C PRO A 154 -0.52 3.53 -12.29
N THR A 155 0.38 2.90 -11.51
CA THR A 155 0.13 1.62 -10.84
C THR A 155 -0.42 1.83 -9.43
N LEU A 156 -1.14 0.83 -8.92
CA LEU A 156 -1.73 0.82 -7.58
C LEU A 156 -1.29 -0.43 -6.83
N ALA A 157 -0.50 -0.24 -5.79
CA ALA A 157 -0.03 -1.33 -4.93
C ALA A 157 -1.03 -1.54 -3.78
N VAL A 158 -2.04 -2.39 -3.99
CA VAL A 158 -3.10 -2.61 -2.99
C VAL A 158 -2.55 -3.39 -1.79
N ASP A 159 -2.38 -2.68 -0.69
CA ASP A 159 -2.07 -3.24 0.63
C ASP A 159 -3.32 -3.35 1.51
N THR A 160 -3.15 -3.71 2.77
CA THR A 160 -4.27 -3.82 3.73
C THR A 160 -4.97 -2.48 3.98
N HIS A 161 -4.26 -1.34 3.84
CA HIS A 161 -4.84 -0.01 3.99
C HIS A 161 -5.71 0.36 2.80
N ILE A 162 -5.17 0.24 1.59
CA ILE A 162 -5.90 0.53 0.35
C ILE A 162 -7.06 -0.46 0.16
N PHE A 163 -6.84 -1.76 0.42
CA PHE A 163 -7.89 -2.76 0.38
C PHE A 163 -9.07 -2.38 1.28
N ARG A 164 -8.80 -1.97 2.52
CA ARG A 164 -9.81 -1.54 3.46
C ARG A 164 -10.53 -0.26 3.02
N VAL A 165 -9.78 0.75 2.60
CA VAL A 165 -10.35 2.04 2.12
C VAL A 165 -11.25 1.80 0.92
N ALA A 166 -10.77 1.08 -0.09
CA ALA A 166 -11.51 0.82 -1.32
C ALA A 166 -12.84 0.10 -1.06
N ASN A 167 -12.82 -0.92 -0.18
CA ASN A 167 -14.02 -1.66 0.18
C ASN A 167 -14.98 -0.83 1.06
N ARG A 168 -14.48 -0.12 2.08
CA ARG A 168 -15.31 0.69 2.97
C ARG A 168 -15.98 1.86 2.25
N THR A 169 -15.21 2.57 1.43
CA THR A 169 -15.74 3.73 0.70
C THR A 169 -16.68 3.35 -0.43
N GLY A 170 -16.61 2.13 -0.95
CA GLY A 170 -17.30 1.71 -2.16
C GLY A 170 -16.57 2.08 -3.46
N LEU A 171 -15.34 2.62 -3.38
CA LEU A 171 -14.54 2.98 -4.56
C LEU A 171 -14.29 1.77 -5.46
N ALA A 172 -13.88 0.64 -4.86
CA ALA A 172 -13.62 -0.60 -5.56
C ALA A 172 -13.83 -1.78 -4.60
N ILE A 173 -15.03 -2.33 -4.57
CA ILE A 173 -15.36 -3.48 -3.72
C ILE A 173 -14.78 -4.74 -4.36
N GLY A 174 -13.93 -5.47 -3.62
CA GLY A 174 -13.31 -6.71 -4.10
C GLY A 174 -13.00 -7.67 -2.96
N LYS A 175 -12.88 -8.97 -3.30
CA LYS A 175 -12.65 -10.05 -2.34
C LYS A 175 -11.18 -10.23 -1.99
N ASN A 176 -10.29 -9.77 -2.86
CA ASN A 176 -8.84 -9.86 -2.70
C ASN A 176 -8.13 -8.63 -3.27
N PRO A 177 -6.85 -8.41 -2.95
CA PRO A 177 -6.10 -7.23 -3.40
C PRO A 177 -6.03 -7.08 -4.92
N LEU A 178 -5.89 -8.16 -5.68
CA LEU A 178 -5.80 -8.11 -7.13
C LEU A 178 -7.10 -7.61 -7.76
N GLU A 179 -8.25 -8.09 -7.29
CA GLU A 179 -9.55 -7.63 -7.76
C GLU A 179 -9.76 -6.14 -7.46
N VAL A 180 -9.35 -5.69 -6.27
CA VAL A 180 -9.41 -4.26 -5.89
C VAL A 180 -8.47 -3.44 -6.76
N GLU A 181 -7.24 -3.87 -7.01
CA GLU A 181 -6.27 -3.23 -7.89
C GLU A 181 -6.84 -3.01 -9.29
N GLN A 182 -7.36 -4.07 -9.92
CA GLN A 182 -7.94 -4.01 -11.27
C GLN A 182 -9.13 -3.05 -11.35
N LYS A 183 -9.99 -3.06 -10.32
CA LYS A 183 -11.12 -2.15 -10.24
C LYS A 183 -10.70 -0.70 -10.01
N LEU A 184 -9.72 -0.45 -9.14
CA LEU A 184 -9.20 0.90 -8.91
C LEU A 184 -8.57 1.47 -10.19
N ILE A 185 -7.73 0.71 -10.89
CA ILE A 185 -7.14 1.14 -12.16
C ILE A 185 -8.22 1.51 -13.19
N ARG A 186 -9.32 0.75 -13.23
CA ARG A 186 -10.45 1.00 -14.14
C ARG A 186 -11.31 2.19 -13.72
N PHE A 187 -11.51 2.41 -12.41
CA PHE A 187 -12.53 3.30 -11.88
C PHE A 187 -11.99 4.65 -11.44
N VAL A 188 -10.72 4.76 -11.10
CA VAL A 188 -10.08 6.04 -10.77
C VAL A 188 -9.97 6.86 -12.06
N PRO A 189 -10.42 8.13 -12.07
CA PRO A 189 -10.21 8.99 -13.23
C PRO A 189 -8.73 9.13 -13.57
N LYS A 190 -8.40 9.09 -14.86
CA LYS A 190 -7.01 8.98 -15.34
C LYS A 190 -6.07 10.05 -14.77
N GLU A 191 -6.55 11.27 -14.62
CA GLU A 191 -5.81 12.40 -14.07
C GLU A 191 -5.42 12.28 -12.59
N PHE A 192 -5.98 11.30 -11.86
CA PHE A 192 -5.67 11.03 -10.47
C PHE A 192 -4.89 9.72 -10.25
N LEU A 193 -4.77 8.88 -11.29
CA LEU A 193 -4.21 7.53 -11.13
C LEU A 193 -2.78 7.54 -10.56
N TRP A 194 -1.96 8.51 -10.95
CA TRP A 194 -0.59 8.62 -10.47
C TRP A 194 -0.52 8.73 -8.95
N ASP A 195 -1.27 9.68 -8.40
CA ASP A 195 -1.25 10.00 -6.98
C ASP A 195 -2.22 9.14 -6.15
N ALA A 196 -3.13 8.41 -6.80
CA ALA A 196 -4.19 7.65 -6.14
C ALA A 196 -3.65 6.64 -5.13
N HIS A 197 -2.51 6.00 -5.44
CA HIS A 197 -1.85 5.08 -4.51
C HIS A 197 -1.51 5.78 -3.18
N HIS A 198 -0.85 6.92 -3.26
CA HIS A 198 -0.40 7.66 -2.07
C HIS A 198 -1.55 8.26 -1.28
N TRP A 199 -2.56 8.85 -1.95
CA TRP A 199 -3.75 9.34 -1.24
C TRP A 199 -4.48 8.24 -0.50
N LEU A 200 -4.71 7.10 -1.14
CA LEU A 200 -5.47 6.01 -0.55
C LEU A 200 -4.72 5.33 0.61
N ILE A 201 -3.39 5.16 0.51
CA ILE A 201 -2.60 4.57 1.59
C ILE A 201 -2.54 5.49 2.80
N LEU A 202 -2.28 6.81 2.59
CA LEU A 202 -2.23 7.81 3.66
C LEU A 202 -3.61 7.94 4.34
N HIS A 203 -4.69 8.01 3.55
CA HIS A 203 -6.05 8.03 4.09
C HIS A 203 -6.33 6.78 4.94
N GLY A 204 -5.89 5.61 4.49
CA GLY A 204 -6.03 4.35 5.24
C GLY A 204 -5.20 4.30 6.51
N ARG A 205 -4.00 4.91 6.52
CA ARG A 205 -3.12 4.96 7.69
C ARG A 205 -3.65 5.89 8.77
N TYR A 206 -4.14 7.06 8.40
CA TYR A 206 -4.37 8.15 9.35
C TYR A 206 -5.83 8.46 9.62
N VAL A 207 -6.73 8.21 8.68
CA VAL A 207 -8.17 8.53 8.80
C VAL A 207 -9.03 7.28 8.86
N CYS A 208 -9.03 6.48 7.78
CA CYS A 208 -9.82 5.27 7.68
C CYS A 208 -9.09 4.07 8.30
N VAL A 209 -8.67 4.19 9.57
CA VAL A 209 -7.93 3.16 10.30
C VAL A 209 -8.77 1.90 10.54
N ALA A 210 -8.11 0.76 10.84
CA ALA A 210 -8.78 -0.55 10.95
C ALA A 210 -9.82 -0.57 12.08
N ARG A 211 -9.40 -0.18 13.29
CA ARG A 211 -10.26 -0.07 14.46
C ARG A 211 -10.66 1.38 14.66
N ARG A 212 -11.97 1.68 14.76
CA ARG A 212 -12.52 3.02 14.99
C ARG A 212 -12.01 4.07 13.97
N PRO A 213 -12.39 3.96 12.69
CA PRO A 213 -12.03 4.95 11.68
C PRO A 213 -12.49 6.35 12.12
N ARG A 214 -11.69 7.38 11.84
CA ARG A 214 -11.96 8.77 12.24
C ARG A 214 -12.95 9.40 11.26
N CYS A 215 -14.17 8.85 11.16
CA CYS A 215 -15.15 9.29 10.18
C CYS A 215 -15.62 10.73 10.43
N TRP A 216 -15.61 11.21 11.69
CA TRP A 216 -16.03 12.55 12.07
C TRP A 216 -15.14 13.68 11.49
N GLU A 217 -13.91 13.39 11.08
CA GLU A 217 -12.98 14.34 10.46
C GLU A 217 -12.64 13.94 9.01
N CYS A 218 -13.31 12.92 8.48
CA CYS A 218 -13.01 12.39 7.16
C CYS A 218 -13.58 13.32 6.08
N LEU A 219 -12.71 13.87 5.24
CA LEU A 219 -13.05 14.82 4.18
C LEU A 219 -13.95 14.23 3.07
N ILE A 220 -14.10 12.90 3.05
CA ILE A 220 -14.97 12.19 2.09
C ILE A 220 -16.12 11.45 2.79
N GLN A 221 -16.47 11.81 4.01
CA GLN A 221 -17.47 11.12 4.82
C GLN A 221 -18.85 11.03 4.14
N ASP A 222 -19.30 12.13 3.53
CA ASP A 222 -20.58 12.25 2.83
C ASP A 222 -20.64 11.46 1.52
N LEU A 223 -19.48 11.19 0.91
CA LEU A 223 -19.35 10.42 -0.33
C LEU A 223 -19.13 8.92 -0.07
N CYS A 224 -18.79 8.54 1.18
CA CYS A 224 -18.41 7.20 1.57
C CYS A 224 -19.63 6.31 1.82
N ASP A 225 -19.65 5.10 1.25
CA ASP A 225 -20.75 4.14 1.36
C ASP A 225 -20.67 3.27 2.64
N TYR A 226 -19.65 3.47 3.50
CA TYR A 226 -19.51 2.75 4.78
C TYR A 226 -20.64 3.14 5.74
N ARG A 227 -21.39 2.14 6.23
CA ARG A 227 -22.58 2.35 7.03
C ARG A 227 -22.28 2.56 8.52
N GLU A 228 -21.23 1.93 9.03
CA GLU A 228 -20.85 1.97 10.45
C GLU A 228 -19.91 3.15 10.75
N LYS A 229 -20.29 4.36 10.31
CA LYS A 229 -19.49 5.56 10.54
C LYS A 229 -19.40 5.86 12.03
N THR A 230 -18.17 6.16 12.49
CA THR A 230 -17.92 6.50 13.89
C THR A 230 -18.09 7.99 14.13
N ALA A 231 -18.56 8.34 15.34
CA ALA A 231 -18.61 9.71 15.84
C ALA A 231 -17.38 10.05 16.69
N SER A 232 -17.07 11.33 16.84
CA SER A 232 -16.07 11.83 17.79
C SER A 232 -16.45 11.45 19.23
N GLN A 233 -15.44 11.07 20.03
CA GLN A 233 -15.66 10.82 21.47
C GLN A 233 -15.50 12.10 22.30
N TYR A 234 -15.05 13.19 21.70
CA TYR A 234 -15.05 14.47 22.41
C TYR A 234 -16.50 14.93 22.59
N LYS A 235 -17.13 14.51 23.69
CA LYS A 235 -18.19 15.30 24.30
C LYS A 235 -17.50 16.57 24.79
N GLY A 236 -17.72 17.69 24.10
CA GLY A 236 -17.26 18.98 24.58
C GLY A 236 -17.69 19.13 26.02
N SER A 237 -16.72 19.29 26.92
CA SER A 237 -16.97 19.84 28.23
C SER A 237 -17.34 21.30 27.97
N VAL A 238 -18.62 21.61 28.11
CA VAL A 238 -19.14 22.98 28.26
C VAL A 238 -18.84 23.43 29.67
#